data_5a547c6d9e8245826d9a113965971397
#
_entry.id   5a547c6d9e8245826d9a113965971397
#
_cell.length_a   1.000
_cell.length_b   1.000
_cell.length_c   1.000
_cell.angle_alpha   90.00
_cell.angle_beta   90.00
_cell.angle_gamma   90.00
#
_symmetry.space_group_name_H-M   'P 1'
#
loop_
_entity.id
_entity.type
_entity.pdbx_description
1 polymer ?
#
loop_
_entity_poly.entity_id
_entity_poly.type
_entity_poly.pdbx_seq_one_letter_code
_entity_poly.pdbx_strand_id
1 'polypeptide(L)'
;MKTGFRGTFVISWSQTDIDGLQAAPVESLEVGAAWSWHGEAVRVDGPNDILRLDRADDEADLRRRAARAVRRLVGAAIQNRTDPDRIEIEDPLMDSSFVVTNGAQSYTVTAIEVGRGAKPLLMFHDEMPPRGTDLWVVHHSLGALLPGREATEKAGVICFTPGTRIDTPEGPRRVEELREGDRVETRDNGAQEILWIGNRRMTGARLFVMPALRPVRFRVGALGIDRPDEELLVSPDHRMLVRGPVTRALFNTSEVLVPARDLVNGSTITVDLDLREVSYVHLLLPSHQIIRANGIETESFHPASASLAALAEPDRQRLLNCLPDLDRDPHSYGGYARRNLTAPESAILMHEAA
;
A
#
# COMPACT_ATOMS: atom_id res chain seq x y z
N MET A 1 -26.30 18.71 -18.02
CA MET A 1 -27.49 18.32 -17.24
C MET A 1 -26.95 17.81 -15.91
N LYS A 2 -27.13 18.56 -14.81
CA LYS A 2 -26.77 18.12 -13.47
C LYS A 2 -27.89 17.19 -12.98
N THR A 3 -27.68 15.89 -13.08
CA THR A 3 -28.54 14.86 -12.49
C THR A 3 -27.87 14.33 -11.22
N GLY A 4 -27.56 15.23 -10.28
CA GLY A 4 -27.06 14.86 -8.97
C GLY A 4 -28.21 14.71 -8.00
N PHE A 5 -28.33 13.58 -7.32
CA PHE A 5 -29.16 13.45 -6.12
C PHE A 5 -28.58 14.39 -5.06
N ARG A 6 -29.28 15.47 -4.76
CA ARG A 6 -28.93 16.34 -3.63
C ARG A 6 -29.36 15.67 -2.34
N GLY A 7 -28.45 15.61 -1.38
CA GLY A 7 -28.70 14.98 -0.09
C GLY A 7 -27.41 14.62 0.65
N THR A 8 -27.57 14.13 1.86
CA THR A 8 -26.45 13.61 2.66
C THR A 8 -26.52 12.09 2.70
N PHE A 9 -25.47 11.45 2.23
CA PHE A 9 -25.37 10.00 2.10
C PHE A 9 -24.19 9.47 2.88
N VAL A 10 -24.32 8.25 3.40
CA VAL A 10 -23.27 7.59 4.17
C VAL A 10 -23.05 6.18 3.64
N ILE A 11 -21.78 5.79 3.55
CA ILE A 11 -21.36 4.41 3.26
C ILE A 11 -20.39 3.93 4.35
N SER A 12 -20.23 2.62 4.46
CA SER A 12 -19.18 2.03 5.28
C SER A 12 -17.84 2.07 4.55
N TRP A 13 -16.73 2.19 5.27
CA TRP A 13 -15.39 1.99 4.72
C TRP A 13 -15.23 0.62 4.03
N SER A 14 -15.92 -0.40 4.49
CA SER A 14 -15.91 -1.73 3.87
C SER A 14 -16.49 -1.77 2.45
N GLN A 15 -17.19 -0.71 2.03
CA GLN A 15 -17.74 -0.55 0.69
C GLN A 15 -16.78 0.20 -0.24
N THR A 16 -15.54 0.45 0.19
CA THR A 16 -14.54 1.13 -0.63
C THR A 16 -13.48 0.18 -1.15
N ASP A 17 -12.84 0.61 -2.21
CA ASP A 17 -11.68 -0.02 -2.81
C ASP A 17 -10.59 1.04 -3.00
N ILE A 18 -9.36 0.71 -2.64
CA ILE A 18 -8.19 1.58 -2.84
C ILE A 18 -7.14 0.79 -3.61
N ASP A 19 -6.77 1.23 -4.81
CA ASP A 19 -5.83 0.57 -5.70
C ASP A 19 -6.19 -0.89 -6.02
N GLY A 20 -7.48 -1.23 -6.12
CA GLY A 20 -7.99 -2.58 -6.35
C GLY A 20 -8.13 -3.42 -5.06
N LEU A 21 -7.96 -2.81 -3.88
CA LEU A 21 -8.03 -3.48 -2.58
C LEU A 21 -9.30 -3.10 -1.85
N GLN A 22 -10.23 -4.05 -1.76
CA GLN A 22 -11.48 -3.86 -1.03
C GLN A 22 -11.22 -3.68 0.47
N ALA A 23 -11.89 -2.68 1.07
CA ALA A 23 -11.79 -2.36 2.49
C ALA A 23 -10.34 -2.18 2.99
N ALA A 24 -9.46 -1.62 2.13
CA ALA A 24 -8.05 -1.38 2.46
C ALA A 24 -7.88 -0.65 3.81
N PRO A 25 -6.73 -0.77 4.49
CA PRO A 25 -6.42 0.08 5.64
C PRO A 25 -6.57 1.56 5.32
N VAL A 26 -7.01 2.38 6.30
CA VAL A 26 -7.20 3.83 6.10
C VAL A 26 -5.89 4.51 5.68
N GLU A 27 -4.77 3.98 6.15
CA GLU A 27 -3.40 4.41 5.83
C GLU A 27 -3.04 4.27 4.35
N SER A 28 -3.75 3.40 3.62
CA SER A 28 -3.57 3.21 2.18
C SER A 28 -4.14 4.36 1.35
N LEU A 29 -4.97 5.23 1.96
CA LEU A 29 -5.54 6.39 1.30
C LEU A 29 -4.51 7.51 1.20
N GLU A 30 -3.69 7.46 0.17
CA GLU A 30 -2.67 8.46 -0.13
C GLU A 30 -3.02 9.24 -1.39
N VAL A 31 -2.44 10.44 -1.53
CA VAL A 31 -2.60 11.23 -2.76
C VAL A 31 -2.10 10.42 -3.96
N GLY A 32 -2.90 10.35 -5.02
CA GLY A 32 -2.63 9.56 -6.22
C GLY A 32 -3.15 8.12 -6.18
N ALA A 33 -3.66 7.62 -5.04
CA ALA A 33 -4.34 6.33 -5.00
C ALA A 33 -5.63 6.36 -5.82
N ALA A 34 -5.96 5.25 -6.48
CA ALA A 34 -7.27 5.05 -7.07
C ALA A 34 -8.24 4.64 -5.96
N TRP A 35 -9.35 5.35 -5.86
CA TRP A 35 -10.41 5.06 -4.91
C TRP A 35 -11.72 4.84 -5.65
N SER A 36 -12.46 3.82 -5.26
CA SER A 36 -13.82 3.60 -5.73
C SER A 36 -14.71 3.08 -4.60
N TRP A 37 -16.01 3.06 -4.81
CA TRP A 37 -16.95 2.52 -3.85
C TRP A 37 -18.04 1.68 -4.53
N HIS A 38 -18.65 0.77 -3.76
CA HIS A 38 -19.66 -0.17 -4.25
C HIS A 38 -20.78 -0.36 -3.21
N GLY A 39 -21.80 -1.11 -3.57
CA GLY A 39 -22.94 -1.36 -2.69
C GLY A 39 -23.95 -0.21 -2.69
N GLU A 40 -24.71 -0.07 -1.59
CA GLU A 40 -25.77 0.92 -1.43
C GLU A 40 -25.35 1.98 -0.41
N ALA A 41 -25.67 3.25 -0.71
CA ALA A 41 -25.49 4.36 0.21
C ALA A 41 -26.78 4.62 1.00
N VAL A 42 -26.65 4.91 2.28
CA VAL A 42 -27.78 5.24 3.14
C VAL A 42 -27.96 6.75 3.15
N ARG A 43 -29.16 7.20 2.78
CA ARG A 43 -29.52 8.62 2.87
C ARG A 43 -29.90 8.97 4.31
N VAL A 44 -29.27 10.02 4.88
CA VAL A 44 -29.46 10.40 6.29
C VAL A 44 -30.24 11.71 6.48
N ASP A 45 -30.52 12.43 5.40
CA ASP A 45 -31.34 13.65 5.38
C ASP A 45 -32.73 13.43 4.75
N GLY A 46 -33.33 12.26 5.01
CA GLY A 46 -34.64 11.87 4.46
C GLY A 46 -35.81 12.70 5.01
N PRO A 47 -37.06 12.47 4.51
CA PRO A 47 -38.24 13.28 4.81
C PRO A 47 -38.68 13.33 6.27
N ASN A 48 -38.03 12.61 7.17
CA ASN A 48 -38.34 12.58 8.60
C ASN A 48 -37.43 13.51 9.46
N ASP A 49 -36.87 14.57 8.87
CA ASP A 49 -36.14 15.66 9.59
C ASP A 49 -35.00 15.20 10.54
N ILE A 50 -34.31 14.13 10.22
CA ILE A 50 -33.17 13.68 11.01
C ILE A 50 -32.02 14.70 10.99
N LEU A 51 -31.96 15.55 9.96
CA LEU A 51 -30.99 16.62 9.79
C LEU A 51 -31.65 17.90 9.29
N ARG A 52 -31.84 18.89 10.18
CA ARG A 52 -32.18 20.26 9.78
C ARG A 52 -30.89 21.05 9.55
N LEU A 53 -30.60 21.36 8.28
CA LEU A 53 -29.40 22.09 7.86
C LEU A 53 -29.68 23.57 7.50
N ASP A 54 -30.83 24.08 7.92
CA ASP A 54 -31.41 25.36 7.44
C ASP A 54 -30.68 26.63 7.91
N ARG A 55 -29.56 26.54 8.62
CA ARG A 55 -28.86 27.71 9.17
C ARG A 55 -27.34 27.58 9.12
N ALA A 56 -26.78 27.15 8.01
CA ALA A 56 -25.35 27.09 7.85
C ALA A 56 -24.89 28.18 6.89
N ASP A 57 -23.97 29.00 7.33
CA ASP A 57 -23.45 30.14 6.56
C ASP A 57 -22.35 29.74 5.59
N ASP A 58 -21.83 28.48 5.67
CA ASP A 58 -20.75 27.97 4.83
C ASP A 58 -20.88 26.46 4.61
N GLU A 59 -20.38 25.97 3.45
CA GLU A 59 -20.37 24.54 3.09
C GLU A 59 -19.57 23.66 4.06
N ALA A 60 -18.50 24.21 4.66
CA ALA A 60 -17.73 23.55 5.70
C ALA A 60 -18.55 23.35 6.99
N ASP A 61 -19.38 24.33 7.37
CA ASP A 61 -20.27 24.25 8.53
C ASP A 61 -21.39 23.24 8.31
N LEU A 62 -21.92 23.15 7.11
CA LEU A 62 -22.92 22.14 6.72
C LEU A 62 -22.37 20.73 6.89
N ARG A 63 -21.16 20.48 6.40
CA ARG A 63 -20.48 19.18 6.53
C ARG A 63 -20.22 18.82 7.99
N ARG A 64 -19.76 19.77 8.83
CA ARG A 64 -19.53 19.54 10.26
C ARG A 64 -20.83 19.17 10.99
N ARG A 65 -21.93 19.87 10.71
CA ARG A 65 -23.23 19.59 11.30
C ARG A 65 -23.78 18.23 10.87
N ALA A 66 -23.65 17.90 9.59
CA ALA A 66 -24.02 16.59 9.05
C ALA A 66 -23.19 15.47 9.70
N ALA A 67 -21.88 15.65 9.84
CA ALA A 67 -21.00 14.68 10.49
C ALA A 67 -21.34 14.48 11.97
N ARG A 68 -21.66 15.55 12.72
CA ARG A 68 -22.13 15.46 14.10
C ARG A 68 -23.43 14.67 14.23
N ALA A 69 -24.40 14.92 13.33
CA ALA A 69 -25.66 14.21 13.36
C ALA A 69 -25.50 12.72 13.00
N VAL A 70 -24.68 12.39 12.03
CA VAL A 70 -24.35 10.98 11.71
C VAL A 70 -23.69 10.30 12.90
N ARG A 71 -22.73 10.94 13.57
CA ARG A 71 -22.11 10.39 14.80
C ARG A 71 -23.13 10.13 15.91
N ARG A 72 -24.07 11.06 16.15
CA ARG A 72 -25.14 10.89 17.13
C ARG A 72 -26.02 9.69 16.79
N LEU A 73 -26.43 9.57 15.54
CA LEU A 73 -27.23 8.45 15.06
C LEU A 73 -26.53 7.10 15.27
N VAL A 74 -25.25 7.03 14.87
CA VAL A 74 -24.45 5.81 15.04
C VAL A 74 -24.19 5.51 16.51
N GLY A 75 -23.86 6.52 17.30
CA GLY A 75 -23.68 6.39 18.75
C GLY A 75 -24.96 5.92 19.45
N ALA A 76 -26.15 6.43 19.05
CA ALA A 76 -27.44 5.97 19.54
C ALA A 76 -27.71 4.51 19.16
N ALA A 77 -27.42 4.13 17.92
CA ALA A 77 -27.59 2.77 17.44
C ALA A 77 -26.68 1.77 18.18
N ILE A 78 -25.40 2.12 18.40
CA ILE A 78 -24.44 1.28 19.15
C ILE A 78 -24.89 1.11 20.61
N GLN A 79 -25.43 2.18 21.25
CA GLN A 79 -25.89 2.14 22.62
C GLN A 79 -27.33 1.62 22.78
N ASN A 80 -27.96 1.21 21.66
CA ASN A 80 -29.35 0.76 21.60
C ASN A 80 -30.35 1.79 22.23
N ARG A 81 -30.08 3.09 21.99
CA ARG A 81 -30.89 4.21 22.46
C ARG A 81 -31.71 4.80 21.32
N THR A 82 -32.93 5.16 21.58
CA THR A 82 -33.86 5.75 20.58
C THR A 82 -33.74 7.28 20.46
N ASP A 83 -33.03 7.94 21.38
CA ASP A 83 -32.88 9.40 21.43
C ASP A 83 -31.43 9.80 21.14
N PRO A 84 -31.10 10.28 19.89
CA PRO A 84 -29.77 10.69 19.51
C PRO A 84 -29.27 11.95 20.23
N ASP A 85 -30.17 12.82 20.74
CA ASP A 85 -29.80 14.11 21.33
C ASP A 85 -29.18 13.98 22.72
N ARG A 86 -29.33 12.82 23.37
CA ARG A 86 -28.74 12.52 24.67
C ARG A 86 -27.32 11.92 24.62
N ILE A 87 -26.72 11.87 23.46
CA ILE A 87 -25.34 11.38 23.29
C ILE A 87 -24.42 12.56 23.33
N GLU A 88 -23.63 12.66 24.41
CA GLU A 88 -22.48 13.58 24.43
C GLU A 88 -21.43 13.11 23.46
N ILE A 89 -21.09 13.96 22.49
CA ILE A 89 -20.01 13.75 21.54
C ILE A 89 -18.95 14.79 21.85
N GLU A 90 -17.75 14.34 22.14
CA GLU A 90 -16.58 15.22 22.10
C GLU A 90 -16.51 15.88 20.73
N ASP A 91 -16.26 17.19 20.70
CA ASP A 91 -16.25 17.95 19.45
C ASP A 91 -15.28 17.29 18.46
N PRO A 92 -15.71 16.97 17.25
CA PRO A 92 -14.86 16.28 16.29
C PRO A 92 -13.65 17.16 16.02
N LEU A 93 -12.49 16.68 16.40
CA LEU A 93 -11.23 17.23 15.93
C LEU A 93 -11.31 17.34 14.41
N MET A 94 -11.22 18.58 13.92
CA MET A 94 -10.96 19.03 12.57
C MET A 94 -11.12 18.01 11.43
N ASP A 95 -12.04 18.31 10.55
CA ASP A 95 -12.24 17.80 9.17
C ASP A 95 -11.33 16.66 8.70
N SER A 96 -11.60 15.43 9.13
CA SER A 96 -11.04 14.27 8.49
C SER A 96 -11.76 14.06 7.15
N SER A 97 -11.16 14.53 6.07
CA SER A 97 -11.75 14.42 4.74
C SER A 97 -10.69 14.12 3.68
N PHE A 98 -11.15 13.64 2.54
CA PHE A 98 -10.31 13.51 1.34
C PHE A 98 -11.09 13.92 0.09
N VAL A 99 -10.37 14.31 -0.94
CA VAL A 99 -10.94 14.73 -2.21
C VAL A 99 -10.55 13.73 -3.28
N VAL A 100 -11.54 13.26 -4.03
CA VAL A 100 -11.33 12.36 -5.17
C VAL A 100 -11.83 13.02 -6.46
N THR A 101 -11.20 12.67 -7.58
CA THR A 101 -11.54 13.26 -8.88
C THR A 101 -11.45 12.24 -10.02
N ASN A 102 -12.24 12.44 -11.06
CA ASN A 102 -12.10 11.77 -12.36
C ASN A 102 -11.40 12.65 -13.41
N GLY A 103 -10.84 13.80 -12.98
CA GLY A 103 -10.23 14.80 -13.85
C GLY A 103 -11.19 15.90 -14.33
N ALA A 104 -12.51 15.65 -14.36
CA ALA A 104 -13.53 16.61 -14.76
C ALA A 104 -14.34 17.14 -13.56
N GLN A 105 -14.56 16.30 -12.56
CA GLN A 105 -15.29 16.64 -11.33
C GLN A 105 -14.50 16.15 -10.11
N SER A 106 -14.62 16.90 -9.01
CA SER A 106 -14.02 16.55 -7.72
C SER A 106 -15.12 16.36 -6.67
N TYR A 107 -14.96 15.37 -5.83
CA TYR A 107 -15.90 15.02 -4.77
C TYR A 107 -15.17 15.04 -3.43
N THR A 108 -15.74 15.75 -2.45
CA THR A 108 -15.22 15.74 -1.08
C THR A 108 -15.91 14.64 -0.29
N VAL A 109 -15.12 13.76 0.28
CA VAL A 109 -15.56 12.65 1.13
C VAL A 109 -15.14 12.94 2.56
N THR A 110 -16.10 13.02 3.47
CA THR A 110 -15.84 13.25 4.90
C THR A 110 -15.80 11.92 5.64
N ALA A 111 -14.69 11.64 6.31
CA ALA A 111 -14.55 10.46 7.14
C ALA A 111 -15.06 10.72 8.55
N ILE A 112 -15.97 9.87 9.03
CA ILE A 112 -16.62 9.98 10.34
C ILE A 112 -16.15 8.84 11.22
N GLU A 113 -15.44 9.17 12.28
CA GLU A 113 -15.00 8.21 13.28
C GLU A 113 -16.20 7.71 14.11
N VAL A 114 -16.37 6.40 14.21
CA VAL A 114 -17.51 5.77 14.89
C VAL A 114 -17.13 5.05 16.18
N GLY A 115 -15.86 5.00 16.54
CA GLY A 115 -15.35 4.38 17.76
C GLY A 115 -13.87 4.06 17.68
N ARG A 116 -13.21 3.86 18.83
CA ARG A 116 -11.78 3.51 18.87
C ARG A 116 -11.52 2.18 18.18
N GLY A 117 -10.69 2.21 17.14
CA GLY A 117 -10.30 1.01 16.37
C GLY A 117 -11.35 0.53 15.35
N ALA A 118 -12.48 1.21 15.20
CA ALA A 118 -13.43 0.91 14.13
C ALA A 118 -13.08 1.66 12.85
N LYS A 119 -13.31 1.02 11.69
CA LYS A 119 -13.15 1.71 10.40
C LYS A 119 -14.19 2.84 10.29
N PRO A 120 -13.83 4.01 9.72
CA PRO A 120 -14.72 5.16 9.66
C PRO A 120 -15.92 4.89 8.74
N LEU A 121 -16.97 5.69 8.92
CA LEU A 121 -18.00 5.86 7.90
C LEU A 121 -17.58 6.99 6.96
N LEU A 122 -18.02 6.93 5.72
CA LEU A 122 -17.77 7.95 4.71
C LEU A 122 -19.07 8.66 4.37
N MET A 123 -19.04 9.98 4.46
CA MET A 123 -20.19 10.83 4.21
C MET A 123 -19.96 11.66 2.95
N PHE A 124 -20.98 11.71 2.10
CA PHE A 124 -21.09 12.57 0.93
C PHE A 124 -22.17 13.60 1.18
N HIS A 125 -21.90 14.85 0.83
CA HIS A 125 -22.86 15.92 0.91
C HIS A 125 -23.06 16.54 -0.48
N ASP A 126 -24.32 16.75 -0.88
CA ASP A 126 -24.80 17.25 -2.16
C ASP A 126 -24.53 16.38 -3.39
N GLU A 127 -23.29 15.98 -3.65
CA GLU A 127 -22.96 15.18 -4.82
C GLU A 127 -22.25 13.89 -4.39
N MET A 128 -22.75 12.77 -4.87
CA MET A 128 -22.10 11.45 -4.68
C MET A 128 -21.15 11.17 -5.83
N PRO A 129 -19.94 10.65 -5.55
CA PRO A 129 -19.09 10.10 -6.60
C PRO A 129 -19.77 8.94 -7.31
N PRO A 130 -19.52 8.73 -8.62
CA PRO A 130 -20.10 7.62 -9.36
C PRO A 130 -19.68 6.27 -8.77
N ARG A 131 -20.65 5.38 -8.59
CA ARG A 131 -20.44 4.04 -8.04
C ARG A 131 -19.65 3.17 -9.02
N GLY A 132 -18.70 2.37 -8.50
CA GLY A 132 -17.92 1.41 -9.28
C GLY A 132 -16.99 2.07 -10.30
N THR A 133 -16.64 3.35 -10.10
CA THR A 133 -15.74 4.10 -10.97
C THR A 133 -14.49 4.47 -10.18
N ASP A 134 -13.32 4.21 -10.74
CA ASP A 134 -12.05 4.62 -10.15
C ASP A 134 -11.90 6.15 -10.24
N LEU A 135 -11.67 6.76 -9.09
CA LEU A 135 -11.40 8.17 -8.90
C LEU A 135 -10.04 8.32 -8.22
N TRP A 136 -9.31 9.38 -8.51
CA TRP A 136 -7.99 9.60 -7.90
C TRP A 136 -8.07 10.49 -6.68
N VAL A 137 -7.45 10.07 -5.60
CA VAL A 137 -7.27 10.90 -4.39
C VAL A 137 -6.30 12.02 -4.73
N VAL A 138 -6.74 13.27 -4.60
CA VAL A 138 -5.91 14.47 -4.88
C VAL A 138 -5.53 15.23 -3.63
N HIS A 139 -6.27 15.03 -2.54
CA HIS A 139 -5.99 15.65 -1.25
C HIS A 139 -6.60 14.82 -0.13
N HIS A 140 -5.97 14.79 1.05
CA HIS A 140 -6.57 14.25 2.27
C HIS A 140 -6.09 15.01 3.52
N SER A 141 -6.97 15.09 4.53
CA SER A 141 -6.71 15.64 5.87
C SER A 141 -7.10 14.63 6.97
N LEU A 142 -6.68 13.37 6.81
CA LEU A 142 -7.04 12.26 7.72
C LEU A 142 -6.12 12.16 8.95
N GLY A 143 -5.31 13.17 9.25
CA GLY A 143 -4.29 13.13 10.32
C GLY A 143 -4.83 12.75 11.70
N ALA A 144 -6.09 13.06 12.01
CA ALA A 144 -6.73 12.68 13.26
C ALA A 144 -7.14 11.19 13.31
N LEU A 145 -7.35 10.57 12.15
CA LEU A 145 -7.69 9.14 12.03
C LEU A 145 -6.45 8.25 11.94
N LEU A 146 -5.26 8.85 11.84
CA LEU A 146 -3.96 8.19 11.71
C LEU A 146 -3.09 8.53 12.94
N PRO A 147 -3.40 8.04 14.15
CA PRO A 147 -2.58 8.32 15.33
C PRO A 147 -1.19 7.70 15.16
N GLY A 148 -0.14 8.54 15.24
CA GLY A 148 1.25 8.08 15.29
C GLY A 148 2.05 8.23 14.01
N ARG A 149 1.63 9.05 13.06
CA ARG A 149 2.48 9.41 11.92
C ARG A 149 3.52 10.49 12.30
N GLU A 150 4.37 10.21 13.30
CA GLU A 150 5.76 10.62 13.16
C GLU A 150 6.29 9.88 11.94
N ALA A 151 7.03 10.58 11.10
CA ALA A 151 7.54 10.08 9.83
C ALA A 151 8.01 8.62 9.97
N THR A 152 7.11 7.67 9.79
CA THR A 152 7.50 6.28 9.56
C THR A 152 8.32 6.38 8.30
N GLU A 153 9.60 6.10 8.42
CA GLU A 153 10.50 5.88 7.29
C GLU A 153 9.69 5.10 6.26
N LYS A 154 9.68 5.61 5.03
CA LYS A 154 8.92 5.03 3.91
C LYS A 154 9.26 3.56 3.90
N ALA A 155 8.42 2.72 4.50
CA ALA A 155 8.63 1.29 4.50
C ALA A 155 8.59 0.85 3.05
N GLY A 156 9.74 0.50 2.53
CA GLY A 156 9.93 0.14 1.14
C GLY A 156 9.09 -1.09 0.80
N VAL A 157 8.74 -1.21 -0.43
CA VAL A 157 8.04 -2.40 -0.93
C VAL A 157 9.09 -3.31 -1.55
N ILE A 158 9.18 -4.57 -1.10
CA ILE A 158 10.11 -5.59 -1.63
C ILE A 158 9.32 -6.53 -2.52
N CYS A 159 9.37 -6.28 -3.84
CA CYS A 159 8.49 -6.96 -4.78
C CYS A 159 9.15 -7.23 -6.13
N PHE A 160 8.67 -8.30 -6.73
CA PHE A 160 8.82 -8.59 -8.15
C PHE A 160 7.66 -7.99 -8.95
N THR A 161 7.84 -7.91 -10.27
CA THR A 161 6.75 -7.58 -11.19
C THR A 161 6.37 -8.80 -12.03
N PRO A 162 5.13 -8.89 -12.56
CA PRO A 162 4.74 -9.93 -13.50
C PRO A 162 5.73 -10.04 -14.67
N GLY A 163 5.97 -11.27 -15.13
CA GLY A 163 6.96 -11.60 -16.11
C GLY A 163 8.31 -12.01 -15.54
N THR A 164 8.60 -11.69 -14.27
CA THR A 164 9.82 -12.12 -13.60
C THR A 164 9.84 -13.65 -13.46
N ARG A 165 10.92 -14.29 -13.93
CA ARG A 165 11.12 -15.75 -13.79
C ARG A 165 11.87 -16.05 -12.50
N ILE A 166 11.27 -16.83 -11.64
CA ILE A 166 11.86 -17.34 -10.39
C ILE A 166 12.28 -18.78 -10.59
N ASP A 167 13.50 -19.13 -10.18
CA ASP A 167 14.00 -20.51 -10.26
C ASP A 167 13.21 -21.44 -9.32
N THR A 168 12.73 -22.55 -9.87
CA THR A 168 12.05 -23.61 -9.13
C THR A 168 12.72 -24.96 -9.42
N PRO A 169 12.48 -26.02 -8.62
CA PRO A 169 13.02 -27.35 -8.89
C PRO A 169 12.66 -27.91 -10.27
N GLU A 170 11.52 -27.48 -10.83
CA GLU A 170 11.07 -27.88 -12.17
C GLU A 170 11.53 -26.97 -13.30
N GLY A 171 12.36 -25.97 -12.99
CA GLY A 171 12.85 -24.94 -13.88
C GLY A 171 12.22 -23.57 -13.60
N PRO A 172 12.67 -22.50 -14.28
CA PRO A 172 12.19 -21.15 -14.04
C PRO A 172 10.69 -21.00 -14.38
N ARG A 173 9.92 -20.41 -13.44
CA ARG A 173 8.50 -20.10 -13.61
C ARG A 173 8.25 -18.61 -13.41
N ARG A 174 7.25 -18.07 -14.09
CA ARG A 174 6.85 -16.67 -13.91
C ARG A 174 6.26 -16.45 -12.52
N VAL A 175 6.59 -15.33 -11.89
CA VAL A 175 6.16 -15.01 -10.51
C VAL A 175 4.64 -14.99 -10.35
N GLU A 176 3.90 -14.54 -11.37
CA GLU A 176 2.43 -14.53 -11.40
C GLU A 176 1.80 -15.92 -11.55
N GLU A 177 2.56 -16.94 -11.90
CA GLU A 177 2.13 -18.34 -12.02
C GLU A 177 2.38 -19.15 -10.73
N LEU A 178 3.18 -18.59 -9.80
CA LEU A 178 3.49 -19.22 -8.54
C LEU A 178 2.29 -19.16 -7.58
N ARG A 179 2.19 -20.16 -6.72
CA ARG A 179 1.15 -20.29 -5.70
C ARG A 179 1.77 -20.62 -4.34
N GLU A 180 1.05 -20.31 -3.29
CA GLU A 180 1.37 -20.77 -1.94
C GLU A 180 1.44 -22.32 -1.94
N GLY A 181 2.49 -22.88 -1.36
CA GLY A 181 2.83 -24.30 -1.41
C GLY A 181 3.79 -24.71 -2.55
N ASP A 182 3.96 -23.89 -3.60
CA ASP A 182 5.01 -24.12 -4.61
C ASP A 182 6.40 -23.95 -3.97
N ARG A 183 7.43 -24.59 -4.56
CA ARG A 183 8.80 -24.49 -4.07
C ARG A 183 9.66 -23.66 -5.00
N VAL A 184 10.49 -22.79 -4.43
CA VAL A 184 11.48 -21.99 -5.14
C VAL A 184 12.89 -22.36 -4.69
N GLU A 185 13.83 -22.35 -5.64
CA GLU A 185 15.24 -22.61 -5.35
C GLU A 185 15.83 -21.44 -4.57
N THR A 186 16.50 -21.76 -3.45
CA THR A 186 17.24 -20.80 -2.67
C THR A 186 18.74 -21.07 -2.73
N ARG A 187 19.52 -20.04 -2.55
CA ARG A 187 20.98 -20.14 -2.63
C ARG A 187 21.57 -21.01 -1.54
N ASP A 188 21.05 -20.89 -0.33
CA ASP A 188 21.71 -21.47 0.86
C ASP A 188 21.00 -22.72 1.40
N ASN A 189 19.69 -22.88 1.15
CA ASN A 189 18.86 -23.89 1.82
C ASN A 189 18.10 -24.81 0.84
N GLY A 190 18.54 -24.89 -0.43
CA GLY A 190 17.83 -25.66 -1.46
C GLY A 190 16.43 -25.12 -1.71
N ALA A 191 15.57 -25.98 -2.24
CA ALA A 191 14.20 -25.57 -2.55
C ALA A 191 13.36 -25.37 -1.29
N GLN A 192 12.77 -24.18 -1.13
CA GLN A 192 11.92 -23.79 -0.01
C GLN A 192 10.48 -23.52 -0.47
N GLU A 193 9.52 -23.86 0.36
CA GLU A 193 8.09 -23.66 0.10
C GLU A 193 7.70 -22.19 0.24
N ILE A 194 6.85 -21.71 -0.65
CA ILE A 194 6.24 -20.39 -0.56
C ILE A 194 5.10 -20.46 0.46
N LEU A 195 5.27 -19.79 1.61
CA LEU A 195 4.26 -19.74 2.66
C LEU A 195 3.12 -18.78 2.36
N TRP A 196 3.43 -17.67 1.67
CA TRP A 196 2.47 -16.64 1.37
C TRP A 196 2.89 -15.83 0.14
N ILE A 197 1.89 -15.42 -0.64
CA ILE A 197 2.05 -14.51 -1.78
C ILE A 197 1.14 -13.30 -1.57
N GLY A 198 1.75 -12.11 -1.54
CA GLY A 198 1.03 -10.85 -1.52
C GLY A 198 1.09 -10.16 -2.88
N ASN A 199 0.03 -9.41 -3.20
CA ASN A 199 -0.04 -8.64 -4.43
C ASN A 199 -0.45 -7.19 -4.13
N ARG A 200 0.18 -6.23 -4.83
CA ARG A 200 -0.18 -4.82 -4.73
C ARG A 200 -0.12 -4.15 -6.10
N ARG A 201 -1.26 -3.63 -6.55
CA ARG A 201 -1.33 -2.82 -7.78
C ARG A 201 -1.04 -1.37 -7.45
N MET A 202 -0.15 -0.75 -8.25
CA MET A 202 0.14 0.68 -8.23
C MET A 202 -0.36 1.31 -9.53
N THR A 203 -1.27 2.25 -9.40
CA THR A 203 -1.83 2.96 -10.55
C THR A 203 -0.87 4.00 -11.11
N GLY A 204 -1.05 4.38 -12.36
CA GLY A 204 -0.26 5.43 -13.00
C GLY A 204 -0.35 6.78 -12.30
N ALA A 205 -1.53 7.12 -11.77
CA ALA A 205 -1.71 8.33 -10.98
C ALA A 205 -0.83 8.30 -9.71
N ARG A 206 -0.79 7.16 -9.01
CA ARG A 206 0.07 6.99 -7.84
C ARG A 206 1.55 7.04 -8.18
N LEU A 207 1.96 6.38 -9.27
CA LEU A 207 3.35 6.41 -9.75
C LEU A 207 3.77 7.82 -10.23
N PHE A 208 2.82 8.63 -10.69
CA PHE A 208 3.07 10.02 -11.07
C PHE A 208 3.27 10.92 -9.85
N VAL A 209 2.42 10.80 -8.84
CA VAL A 209 2.49 11.62 -7.60
C VAL A 209 3.63 11.15 -6.68
N MET A 210 3.92 9.85 -6.68
CA MET A 210 4.97 9.23 -5.87
C MET A 210 6.01 8.51 -6.76
N PRO A 211 6.88 9.25 -7.47
CA PRO A 211 7.87 8.65 -8.38
C PRO A 211 8.82 7.66 -7.69
N ALA A 212 9.00 7.80 -6.37
CA ALA A 212 9.80 6.89 -5.56
C ALA A 212 9.24 5.45 -5.50
N LEU A 213 7.98 5.22 -5.93
CA LEU A 213 7.38 3.88 -6.05
C LEU A 213 7.55 3.25 -7.42
N ARG A 214 8.14 3.97 -8.40
CA ARG A 214 8.37 3.45 -9.74
C ARG A 214 9.39 2.34 -9.73
N PRO A 215 9.15 1.24 -10.47
CA PRO A 215 10.08 0.12 -10.48
C PRO A 215 11.44 0.51 -11.09
N VAL A 216 12.45 -0.19 -10.63
CA VAL A 216 13.80 -0.13 -11.20
C VAL A 216 13.94 -1.23 -12.24
N ARG A 217 14.38 -0.85 -13.43
CA ARG A 217 14.63 -1.72 -14.56
C ARG A 217 16.10 -2.07 -14.64
N PHE A 218 16.41 -3.35 -14.61
CA PHE A 218 17.73 -3.91 -14.93
C PHE A 218 17.69 -4.46 -16.33
N ARG A 219 18.46 -3.90 -17.25
CA ARG A 219 18.59 -4.41 -18.60
C ARG A 219 19.43 -5.69 -18.60
N VAL A 220 19.28 -6.49 -19.64
CA VAL A 220 20.12 -7.69 -19.86
C VAL A 220 21.59 -7.32 -19.70
N GLY A 221 22.33 -8.09 -18.90
CA GLY A 221 23.74 -7.86 -18.64
C GLY A 221 24.09 -6.70 -17.71
N ALA A 222 23.12 -6.03 -17.06
CA ALA A 222 23.35 -4.86 -16.22
C ALA A 222 24.30 -5.12 -15.02
N LEU A 223 24.37 -6.36 -14.53
CA LEU A 223 25.20 -6.79 -13.41
C LEU A 223 26.28 -7.82 -13.81
N GLY A 224 26.64 -7.89 -15.09
CA GLY A 224 27.63 -8.80 -15.64
C GLY A 224 27.09 -9.60 -16.81
N ILE A 225 27.93 -10.49 -17.41
CA ILE A 225 27.53 -11.29 -18.56
C ILE A 225 26.31 -12.14 -18.25
N ASP A 226 25.24 -11.98 -19.05
CA ASP A 226 23.95 -12.64 -18.90
C ASP A 226 23.31 -12.48 -17.50
N ARG A 227 23.54 -11.32 -16.85
CA ARG A 227 22.96 -10.99 -15.53
C ARG A 227 22.34 -9.58 -15.55
N PRO A 228 21.00 -9.47 -15.58
CA PRO A 228 20.02 -10.53 -15.83
C PRO A 228 20.11 -11.11 -17.25
N ASP A 229 19.58 -12.33 -17.41
CA ASP A 229 19.44 -12.99 -18.72
C ASP A 229 18.21 -12.49 -19.50
N GLU A 230 17.21 -11.95 -18.81
CA GLU A 230 16.08 -11.16 -19.34
C GLU A 230 15.93 -9.89 -18.50
N GLU A 231 15.32 -8.83 -19.07
CA GLU A 231 15.07 -7.61 -18.29
C GLU A 231 14.33 -7.92 -16.99
N LEU A 232 14.82 -7.38 -15.88
CA LEU A 232 14.21 -7.54 -14.57
C LEU A 232 13.68 -6.19 -14.09
N LEU A 233 12.40 -6.16 -13.69
CA LEU A 233 11.79 -5.03 -13.01
C LEU A 233 11.47 -5.42 -11.57
N VAL A 234 11.91 -4.61 -10.63
CA VAL A 234 11.65 -4.79 -9.20
C VAL A 234 11.26 -3.47 -8.55
N SER A 235 10.64 -3.54 -7.39
CA SER A 235 10.38 -2.33 -6.61
C SER A 235 11.69 -1.65 -6.18
N PRO A 236 11.70 -0.33 -5.92
CA PRO A 236 12.93 0.43 -5.62
C PRO A 236 13.71 -0.07 -4.41
N ASP A 237 12.99 -0.54 -3.39
CA ASP A 237 13.60 -1.02 -2.15
C ASP A 237 13.95 -2.52 -2.18
N HIS A 238 13.63 -3.23 -3.25
CA HIS A 238 14.00 -4.62 -3.44
C HIS A 238 15.53 -4.75 -3.52
N ARG A 239 16.11 -5.65 -2.73
CA ARG A 239 17.57 -5.71 -2.60
C ARG A 239 18.16 -6.80 -3.47
N MET A 240 19.19 -6.41 -4.20
CA MET A 240 20.00 -7.28 -5.04
C MET A 240 21.22 -7.75 -4.26
N LEU A 241 21.62 -9.02 -4.45
CA LEU A 241 22.84 -9.54 -3.86
C LEU A 241 24.07 -9.03 -4.63
N VAL A 242 24.89 -8.24 -3.95
CA VAL A 242 26.18 -7.76 -4.48
C VAL A 242 27.31 -8.49 -3.76
N ARG A 243 28.30 -8.94 -4.52
CA ARG A 243 29.45 -9.69 -4.00
C ARG A 243 30.74 -9.28 -4.66
N GLY A 244 31.84 -9.43 -3.95
CA GLY A 244 33.15 -9.18 -4.52
C GLY A 244 34.22 -8.83 -3.48
N PRO A 245 35.44 -8.54 -3.96
CA PRO A 245 36.52 -8.12 -3.07
C PRO A 245 36.24 -6.77 -2.38
N VAL A 246 35.54 -5.87 -3.06
CA VAL A 246 35.17 -4.55 -2.50
C VAL A 246 34.24 -4.69 -1.30
N THR A 247 33.23 -5.57 -1.39
CA THR A 247 32.32 -5.82 -0.25
C THR A 247 33.07 -6.35 0.96
N ARG A 248 34.06 -7.22 0.73
CA ARG A 248 34.88 -7.78 1.80
C ARG A 248 35.79 -6.71 2.42
N ALA A 249 36.36 -5.85 1.60
CA ALA A 249 37.23 -4.77 2.09
C ALA A 249 36.46 -3.72 2.90
N LEU A 250 35.29 -3.31 2.42
CA LEU A 250 34.50 -2.26 3.08
C LEU A 250 33.69 -2.75 4.27
N PHE A 251 33.08 -3.95 4.20
CA PHE A 251 32.07 -4.40 5.15
C PHE A 251 32.45 -5.68 5.91
N ASN A 252 33.65 -6.20 5.68
CA ASN A 252 34.14 -7.45 6.26
C ASN A 252 33.20 -8.66 5.98
N THR A 253 32.47 -8.61 4.87
CA THR A 253 31.63 -9.70 4.38
C THR A 253 31.75 -9.80 2.86
N SER A 254 31.68 -11.02 2.31
CA SER A 254 31.78 -11.23 0.85
C SER A 254 30.50 -10.87 0.10
N GLU A 255 29.38 -10.75 0.80
CA GLU A 255 28.04 -10.58 0.22
C GLU A 255 27.22 -9.60 1.04
N VAL A 256 26.52 -8.71 0.35
CA VAL A 256 25.62 -7.69 0.94
C VAL A 256 24.37 -7.56 0.08
N LEU A 257 23.30 -7.07 0.69
CA LEU A 257 22.05 -6.72 0.02
C LEU A 257 21.98 -5.20 -0.20
N VAL A 258 21.81 -4.79 -1.46
CA VAL A 258 21.78 -3.39 -1.89
C VAL A 258 20.44 -3.08 -2.52
N PRO A 259 19.71 -2.03 -2.08
CA PRO A 259 18.44 -1.63 -2.69
C PRO A 259 18.61 -1.31 -4.19
N ALA A 260 17.66 -1.74 -5.00
CA ALA A 260 17.69 -1.54 -6.46
C ALA A 260 17.81 -0.06 -6.84
N ARG A 261 17.17 0.84 -6.10
CA ARG A 261 17.27 2.31 -6.30
C ARG A 261 18.71 2.83 -6.17
N ASP A 262 19.51 2.22 -5.28
CA ASP A 262 20.88 2.65 -5.02
C ASP A 262 21.85 2.13 -6.10
N LEU A 263 21.41 1.16 -6.93
CA LEU A 263 22.15 0.63 -8.07
C LEU A 263 21.86 1.37 -9.37
N VAL A 264 20.94 2.32 -9.40
CA VAL A 264 20.58 3.09 -10.61
C VAL A 264 21.78 3.84 -11.11
N ASN A 265 22.18 3.55 -12.36
CA ASN A 265 23.35 4.15 -13.03
C ASN A 265 23.00 5.01 -14.26
N GLY A 266 21.69 5.16 -14.55
CA GLY A 266 21.18 5.97 -15.66
C GLY A 266 21.38 5.35 -17.06
N SER A 267 21.95 4.16 -17.17
CA SER A 267 22.23 3.49 -18.44
C SER A 267 21.65 2.08 -18.52
N THR A 268 22.19 1.13 -17.79
CA THR A 268 21.75 -0.26 -17.76
C THR A 268 20.79 -0.57 -16.61
N ILE A 269 20.82 0.27 -15.57
CA ILE A 269 19.90 0.22 -14.41
C ILE A 269 19.23 1.58 -14.32
N THR A 270 17.93 1.63 -14.54
CA THR A 270 17.17 2.89 -14.63
C THR A 270 15.83 2.78 -13.90
N VAL A 271 15.31 3.93 -13.43
CA VAL A 271 13.91 4.00 -12.99
C VAL A 271 13.02 3.94 -14.23
N ASP A 272 12.00 3.09 -14.20
CA ASP A 272 11.03 2.99 -15.29
C ASP A 272 10.01 4.13 -15.20
N LEU A 273 10.07 5.06 -16.16
CA LEU A 273 9.18 6.21 -16.24
C LEU A 273 7.97 5.97 -17.18
N ASP A 274 8.01 4.92 -17.99
CA ASP A 274 7.04 4.68 -19.07
C ASP A 274 5.85 3.84 -18.62
N LEU A 275 6.02 3.05 -17.56
CA LEU A 275 4.95 2.21 -17.02
C LEU A 275 3.78 3.05 -16.51
N ARG A 276 2.59 2.73 -17.03
CA ARG A 276 1.33 3.37 -16.64
C ARG A 276 0.75 2.79 -15.35
N GLU A 277 1.08 1.54 -15.04
CA GLU A 277 0.71 0.84 -13.83
C GLU A 277 1.69 -0.31 -13.58
N VAL A 278 1.78 -0.79 -12.36
CA VAL A 278 2.59 -1.97 -12.01
C VAL A 278 1.90 -2.78 -10.93
N SER A 279 1.93 -4.10 -11.06
CA SER A 279 1.57 -5.03 -9.99
C SER A 279 2.83 -5.52 -9.31
N TYR A 280 2.89 -5.40 -8.00
CA TYR A 280 4.00 -5.84 -7.18
C TYR A 280 3.64 -7.15 -6.47
N VAL A 281 4.51 -8.16 -6.57
CA VAL A 281 4.32 -9.50 -6.01
C VAL A 281 5.37 -9.77 -4.95
N HIS A 282 4.92 -10.15 -3.76
CA HIS A 282 5.76 -10.56 -2.63
C HIS A 282 5.82 -12.08 -2.54
N LEU A 283 6.99 -12.65 -2.26
CA LEU A 283 7.16 -14.07 -1.98
C LEU A 283 7.73 -14.27 -0.58
N LEU A 284 6.92 -14.79 0.36
CA LEU A 284 7.35 -15.13 1.70
C LEU A 284 7.74 -16.60 1.76
N LEU A 285 8.93 -16.89 2.28
CA LEU A 285 9.46 -18.22 2.53
C LEU A 285 9.50 -18.49 4.05
N PRO A 286 9.86 -19.70 4.53
CA PRO A 286 9.97 -20.00 5.96
C PRO A 286 10.98 -19.13 6.73
N SER A 287 11.99 -18.62 6.05
CA SER A 287 12.93 -17.60 6.53
C SER A 287 13.39 -16.74 5.36
N HIS A 288 13.98 -15.59 5.64
CA HIS A 288 14.52 -14.72 4.59
C HIS A 288 15.63 -15.41 3.80
N GLN A 289 15.49 -15.48 2.48
CA GLN A 289 16.37 -16.23 1.60
C GLN A 289 16.91 -15.38 0.47
N ILE A 290 18.01 -15.86 -0.14
CA ILE A 290 18.45 -15.38 -1.46
C ILE A 290 17.88 -16.35 -2.49
N ILE A 291 17.11 -15.80 -3.43
CA ILE A 291 16.52 -16.54 -4.54
C ILE A 291 17.04 -15.98 -5.86
N ARG A 292 16.76 -16.65 -6.98
CA ARG A 292 17.19 -16.17 -8.30
C ARG A 292 15.98 -15.73 -9.12
N ALA A 293 16.08 -14.50 -9.66
CA ALA A 293 15.08 -13.86 -10.50
C ALA A 293 15.74 -13.40 -11.81
N ASN A 294 15.28 -13.88 -12.97
CA ASN A 294 15.89 -13.62 -14.30
C ASN A 294 17.43 -13.77 -14.29
N GLY A 295 17.94 -14.84 -13.64
CA GLY A 295 19.38 -15.11 -13.53
C GLY A 295 20.13 -14.26 -12.49
N ILE A 296 19.50 -13.31 -11.81
CA ILE A 296 20.11 -12.49 -10.74
C ILE A 296 19.73 -13.02 -9.35
N GLU A 297 20.71 -12.99 -8.45
CA GLU A 297 20.49 -13.29 -7.03
C GLU A 297 19.90 -12.07 -6.30
N THR A 298 18.79 -12.26 -5.59
CA THR A 298 18.02 -11.23 -4.93
C THR A 298 17.33 -11.77 -3.69
N GLU A 299 16.75 -10.90 -2.86
CA GLU A 299 16.09 -11.30 -1.62
C GLU A 299 14.66 -11.82 -1.86
N SER A 300 14.18 -12.72 -0.99
CA SER A 300 12.76 -13.00 -0.76
C SER A 300 12.13 -11.90 0.09
N PHE A 301 10.81 -11.90 0.25
CA PHE A 301 10.13 -10.94 1.11
C PHE A 301 10.51 -11.12 2.59
N HIS A 302 10.79 -10.00 3.28
CA HIS A 302 10.97 -9.94 4.73
C HIS A 302 9.94 -8.98 5.34
N PRO A 303 9.08 -9.43 6.27
CA PRO A 303 7.98 -8.62 6.81
C PRO A 303 8.41 -7.30 7.48
N ALA A 304 9.59 -7.28 8.13
CA ALA A 304 10.10 -6.05 8.74
C ALA A 304 10.57 -4.98 7.72
N SER A 305 10.68 -5.34 6.45
CA SER A 305 11.08 -4.41 5.38
C SER A 305 9.89 -3.75 4.66
N ALA A 306 8.67 -4.07 5.05
CA ALA A 306 7.45 -3.51 4.46
C ALA A 306 6.46 -3.11 5.55
N SER A 307 5.66 -2.07 5.30
CA SER A 307 4.54 -1.77 6.19
C SER A 307 3.45 -2.82 6.00
N LEU A 308 3.14 -3.59 7.04
CA LEU A 308 2.02 -4.53 7.01
C LEU A 308 0.68 -3.81 6.80
N ALA A 309 0.58 -2.55 7.22
CA ALA A 309 -0.59 -1.70 6.96
C ALA A 309 -0.77 -1.33 5.49
N ALA A 310 0.28 -1.48 4.68
CA ALA A 310 0.23 -1.23 3.24
C ALA A 310 -0.25 -2.45 2.43
N LEU A 311 -0.42 -3.61 3.06
CA LEU A 311 -0.96 -4.82 2.43
C LEU A 311 -2.49 -4.74 2.35
N ALA A 312 -3.06 -5.42 1.34
CA ALA A 312 -4.48 -5.69 1.27
C ALA A 312 -4.97 -6.38 2.54
N GLU A 313 -6.14 -6.02 3.06
CA GLU A 313 -6.68 -6.68 4.25
C GLU A 313 -6.78 -8.21 4.11
N PRO A 314 -7.25 -8.77 2.98
CA PRO A 314 -7.23 -10.22 2.77
C PRO A 314 -5.82 -10.81 2.77
N ASP A 315 -4.85 -10.13 2.14
CA ASP A 315 -3.46 -10.59 2.08
C ASP A 315 -2.79 -10.47 3.45
N ARG A 316 -3.01 -9.35 4.16
CA ARG A 316 -2.55 -9.16 5.53
C ARG A 316 -3.10 -10.23 6.46
N GLN A 317 -4.39 -10.53 6.38
CA GLN A 317 -5.02 -11.56 7.21
C GLN A 317 -4.42 -12.95 6.92
N ARG A 318 -4.18 -13.31 5.65
CA ARG A 318 -3.51 -14.57 5.29
C ARG A 318 -2.08 -14.60 5.82
N LEU A 319 -1.34 -13.49 5.72
CA LEU A 319 0.02 -13.37 6.26
C LEU A 319 0.04 -13.56 7.79
N LEU A 320 -0.87 -12.90 8.51
CA LEU A 320 -0.97 -13.02 9.97
C LEU A 320 -1.47 -14.41 10.41
N ASN A 321 -2.25 -15.11 9.59
CA ASN A 321 -2.61 -16.51 9.85
C ASN A 321 -1.39 -17.45 9.73
N CYS A 322 -0.47 -17.16 8.78
CA CYS A 322 0.78 -17.93 8.66
C CYS A 322 1.79 -17.58 9.76
N LEU A 323 1.85 -16.32 10.17
CA LEU A 323 2.83 -15.78 11.12
C LEU A 323 2.13 -14.81 12.10
N PRO A 324 1.45 -15.32 13.15
CA PRO A 324 0.61 -14.50 14.05
C PRO A 324 1.39 -13.45 14.85
N ASP A 325 2.66 -13.69 15.13
CA ASP A 325 3.48 -12.77 15.94
C ASP A 325 3.90 -11.51 15.17
N LEU A 326 3.76 -11.47 13.84
CA LEU A 326 4.12 -10.32 13.02
C LEU A 326 3.32 -9.06 13.34
N ASP A 327 2.09 -9.19 13.84
CA ASP A 327 1.27 -8.03 14.23
C ASP A 327 1.88 -7.27 15.41
N ARG A 328 2.63 -7.97 16.27
CA ARG A 328 3.30 -7.39 17.45
C ARG A 328 4.74 -7.00 17.16
N ASP A 329 5.45 -7.84 16.43
CA ASP A 329 6.86 -7.66 16.09
C ASP A 329 7.16 -8.22 14.70
N PRO A 330 7.32 -7.36 13.66
CA PRO A 330 7.72 -7.80 12.33
C PRO A 330 9.08 -8.52 12.27
N HIS A 331 9.96 -8.32 13.29
CA HIS A 331 11.23 -9.03 13.40
C HIS A 331 11.12 -10.42 13.98
N SER A 332 9.96 -10.83 14.49
CA SER A 332 9.70 -12.20 14.95
C SER A 332 9.89 -13.25 13.84
N TYR A 333 9.83 -12.86 12.58
CA TYR A 333 10.15 -13.71 11.43
C TYR A 333 11.61 -14.17 11.38
N GLY A 334 12.53 -13.45 12.01
CA GLY A 334 13.95 -13.78 12.07
C GLY A 334 14.86 -12.75 11.42
N GLY A 335 16.13 -13.11 11.26
CA GLY A 335 17.14 -12.21 10.70
C GLY A 335 17.15 -12.19 9.16
N TYR A 336 17.78 -11.18 8.61
CA TYR A 336 18.04 -11.10 7.17
C TYR A 336 19.09 -12.13 6.72
N ALA A 337 18.94 -12.69 5.52
CA ALA A 337 19.87 -13.66 4.93
C ALA A 337 21.28 -13.10 4.75
N ARG A 338 21.39 -11.80 4.52
CA ARG A 338 22.68 -11.07 4.38
C ARG A 338 22.57 -9.70 5.04
N ARG A 339 23.71 -9.04 5.23
CA ARG A 339 23.77 -7.65 5.66
C ARG A 339 23.09 -6.75 4.65
N ASN A 340 22.12 -5.96 5.10
CA ASN A 340 21.51 -4.88 4.32
C ASN A 340 22.38 -3.63 4.38
N LEU A 341 22.64 -3.02 3.24
CA LEU A 341 23.32 -1.73 3.20
C LEU A 341 22.33 -0.57 3.36
N THR A 342 22.76 0.44 4.07
CA THR A 342 22.12 1.75 4.12
C THR A 342 22.47 2.55 2.85
N ALA A 343 21.71 3.61 2.52
CA ALA A 343 22.00 4.43 1.34
C ALA A 343 23.42 5.03 1.32
N PRO A 344 24.00 5.54 2.45
CA PRO A 344 25.40 5.96 2.46
C PRO A 344 26.40 4.82 2.20
N GLU A 345 26.16 3.62 2.76
CA GLU A 345 27.03 2.45 2.51
C GLU A 345 26.94 1.99 1.06
N SER A 346 25.74 2.00 0.47
CA SER A 346 25.53 1.70 -0.95
C SER A 346 26.29 2.68 -1.84
N ALA A 347 26.26 3.98 -1.53
CA ALA A 347 26.97 5.01 -2.27
C ALA A 347 28.50 4.79 -2.23
N ILE A 348 29.06 4.44 -1.07
CA ILE A 348 30.49 4.12 -0.92
C ILE A 348 30.83 2.87 -1.76
N LEU A 349 30.01 1.82 -1.69
CA LEU A 349 30.22 0.59 -2.46
C LEU A 349 30.24 0.88 -3.98
N MET A 350 29.28 1.67 -4.46
CA MET A 350 29.18 1.99 -5.89
C MET A 350 30.32 2.88 -6.38
N HIS A 351 30.84 3.76 -5.52
CA HIS A 351 32.01 4.59 -5.85
C HIS A 351 33.29 3.76 -6.01
N GLU A 352 33.51 2.79 -5.12
CA GLU A 352 34.70 1.92 -5.15
C GLU A 352 34.61 0.80 -6.20
N ALA A 353 33.40 0.50 -6.71
CA ALA A 353 33.18 -0.51 -7.73
C ALA A 353 33.18 0.06 -9.17
N ALA A 354 33.19 1.39 -9.33
CA ALA A 354 33.18 2.10 -10.61
C ALA A 354 34.61 2.23 -11.16
#